data_c6ed668687ec6729bc4f05935bf83bac
#
_entry.id   c6ed668687ec6729bc4f05935bf83bac
#
_cell.length_a   1.000
_cell.length_b   1.000
_cell.length_c   1.000
_cell.angle_alpha   90.00
_cell.angle_beta   90.00
_cell.angle_gamma   90.00
#
_symmetry.space_group_name_H-M   'P 1'
#
loop_
_entity.id
_entity.type
_entity.pdbx_description
1 polymer ?
#
loop_
_entity_poly.entity_id
_entity_poly.type
_entity_poly.pdbx_seq_one_letter_code
_entity_poly.pdbx_strand_id
1 'polypeptide(L)'
;CRRRQQAIRFNLVYGLGATAMIDFSALWQREWQIKQQNKVQWLYPLVLFLIIITLFPLAMGTEPKLLQQLGVPAVWIAALLSLIMGMENLFRPALDNGTLAQLVVARASIPTWVLVRLIVHWLTSAGMVCLLAFLAMPLFGLLSQAAIALSASILVGSPILLCLSAIASSLTLSLKNGAVLVPLISLPMQLPVLIFATGAVGQFAMGLNGYPILALLLAGSILAVIVTPFVIAFSLKLAWLS
;
A
#
# COMPACT_ATOMS: atom_id res chain seq x y z
N CYS A 1 23.27 29.94 -0.63
CA CYS A 1 24.11 29.27 -1.64
C CYS A 1 23.78 27.80 -1.82
N ARG A 2 23.55 27.00 -0.75
CA ARG A 2 23.21 25.57 -0.82
C ARG A 2 21.92 25.28 -1.60
N ARG A 3 20.85 26.09 -1.46
CA ARG A 3 19.58 25.92 -2.17
C ARG A 3 19.73 26.09 -3.69
N ARG A 4 20.59 26.98 -4.17
CA ARG A 4 20.83 27.16 -5.61
C ARG A 4 21.59 25.99 -6.24
N GLN A 5 22.56 25.42 -5.54
CA GLN A 5 23.28 24.24 -6.03
C GLN A 5 22.40 22.98 -6.06
N GLN A 6 21.44 22.83 -5.14
CA GLN A 6 20.47 21.75 -5.17
C GLN A 6 19.48 21.89 -6.33
N ALA A 7 19.03 23.11 -6.64
CA ALA A 7 18.18 23.37 -7.80
C ALA A 7 18.90 23.10 -9.14
N ILE A 8 20.20 23.43 -9.23
CA ILE A 8 21.02 23.15 -10.42
C ILE A 8 21.24 21.64 -10.59
N ARG A 9 21.52 20.92 -9.51
CA ARG A 9 21.60 19.44 -9.56
C ARG A 9 20.27 18.79 -9.94
N PHE A 10 19.15 19.35 -9.48
CA PHE A 10 17.83 18.88 -9.87
C PHE A 10 17.58 19.05 -11.37
N ASN A 11 17.88 20.22 -11.92
CA ASN A 11 17.77 20.48 -13.37
C ASN A 11 18.71 19.60 -14.22
N LEU A 12 19.91 19.28 -13.72
CA LEU A 12 20.86 18.39 -14.39
C LEU A 12 20.43 16.91 -14.34
N VAL A 13 19.82 16.48 -13.22
CA VAL A 13 19.36 15.10 -13.03
C VAL A 13 18.04 14.85 -13.77
N TYR A 14 17.20 15.89 -13.94
CA TYR A 14 15.86 15.75 -14.54
C TYR A 14 15.76 16.22 -15.97
N GLY A 15 16.81 16.88 -16.56
CA GLY A 15 16.77 17.42 -17.93
C GLY A 15 15.62 18.41 -18.18
N LEU A 16 15.08 19.02 -17.13
CA LEU A 16 13.87 19.84 -17.18
C LEU A 16 14.25 21.27 -17.61
N GLY A 17 14.14 21.55 -18.89
CA GLY A 17 13.90 22.89 -19.39
C GLY A 17 12.61 23.45 -18.77
N ALA A 18 12.53 24.74 -18.56
CA ALA A 18 11.61 25.51 -17.72
C ALA A 18 10.08 25.37 -17.96
N THR A 19 9.59 24.38 -18.72
CA THR A 19 8.17 24.15 -19.06
C THR A 19 7.77 22.68 -19.17
N ALA A 20 8.57 21.75 -18.64
CA ALA A 20 8.26 20.33 -18.77
C ALA A 20 7.12 19.94 -17.80
N MET A 21 5.96 19.56 -18.36
CA MET A 21 5.11 18.58 -17.74
C MET A 21 6.00 17.42 -17.33
N ILE A 22 6.09 17.13 -16.03
CA ILE A 22 6.93 16.02 -15.54
C ILE A 22 6.42 14.77 -16.26
N ASP A 23 7.26 14.21 -17.12
CA ASP A 23 6.93 12.99 -17.87
C ASP A 23 6.62 11.88 -16.87
N PHE A 24 5.41 11.33 -16.96
CA PHE A 24 4.99 10.21 -16.10
C PHE A 24 6.01 9.07 -16.13
N SER A 25 6.59 8.83 -17.31
CA SER A 25 7.63 7.81 -17.52
C SER A 25 8.91 8.08 -16.72
N ALA A 26 9.35 9.33 -16.66
CA ALA A 26 10.53 9.72 -15.90
C ALA A 26 10.31 9.57 -14.39
N LEU A 27 9.13 9.97 -13.89
CA LEU A 27 8.74 9.76 -12.49
C LEU A 27 8.68 8.27 -12.15
N TRP A 28 8.10 7.46 -13.04
CA TRP A 28 8.00 6.02 -12.87
C TRP A 28 9.38 5.36 -12.76
N GLN A 29 10.26 5.63 -13.70
CA GLN A 29 11.63 5.08 -13.71
C GLN A 29 12.39 5.44 -12.44
N ARG A 30 12.27 6.70 -12.00
CA ARG A 30 12.90 7.17 -10.77
C ARG A 30 12.38 6.45 -9.51
N GLU A 31 11.06 6.42 -9.32
CA GLU A 31 10.46 5.77 -8.15
C GLU A 31 10.78 4.28 -8.14
N TRP A 32 10.81 3.64 -9.31
CA TRP A 32 11.21 2.25 -9.47
C TRP A 32 12.68 2.02 -9.08
N GLN A 33 13.60 2.87 -9.53
CA GLN A 33 15.02 2.79 -9.18
C GLN A 33 15.26 3.00 -7.68
N ILE A 34 14.60 4.00 -7.07
CA ILE A 34 14.68 4.24 -5.62
C ILE A 34 14.21 2.99 -4.86
N LYS A 35 13.14 2.36 -5.31
CA LYS A 35 12.60 1.17 -4.69
C LYS A 35 13.56 -0.02 -4.82
N GLN A 36 14.20 -0.21 -5.98
CA GLN A 36 15.17 -1.30 -6.19
C GLN A 36 16.44 -1.12 -5.34
N GLN A 37 16.88 0.10 -5.09
CA GLN A 37 18.05 0.37 -4.25
C GLN A 37 17.79 0.06 -2.76
N ASN A 38 16.54 0.21 -2.30
CA ASN A 38 16.15 -0.03 -0.92
C ASN A 38 15.41 -1.37 -0.75
N LYS A 39 16.07 -2.46 -1.12
CA LYS A 39 15.49 -3.82 -1.07
C LYS A 39 14.92 -4.20 0.29
N VAL A 40 15.53 -3.74 1.37
CA VAL A 40 15.10 -4.02 2.73
C VAL A 40 13.68 -3.48 3.00
N GLN A 41 13.35 -2.27 2.51
CA GLN A 41 12.05 -1.64 2.77
C GLN A 41 10.85 -2.38 2.17
N TRP A 42 11.01 -3.05 1.03
CA TRP A 42 9.91 -3.82 0.45
C TRP A 42 9.90 -5.28 0.91
N LEU A 43 11.02 -5.75 1.50
CA LEU A 43 11.09 -7.09 2.07
C LEU A 43 10.36 -7.17 3.42
N TYR A 44 10.35 -6.09 4.21
CA TYR A 44 9.67 -6.06 5.52
C TYR A 44 8.20 -6.51 5.48
N PRO A 45 7.33 -5.96 4.60
CA PRO A 45 5.95 -6.42 4.50
C PRO A 45 5.83 -7.91 4.19
N LEU A 46 6.71 -8.44 3.33
CA LEU A 46 6.70 -9.84 2.95
C LEU A 46 7.08 -10.77 4.10
N VAL A 47 8.14 -10.42 4.81
CA VAL A 47 8.60 -11.21 5.97
C VAL A 47 7.52 -11.21 7.05
N LEU A 48 6.94 -10.05 7.36
CA LEU A 48 5.86 -9.95 8.34
C LEU A 48 4.64 -10.78 7.92
N PHE A 49 4.24 -10.69 6.65
CA PHE A 49 3.15 -11.50 6.11
C PHE A 49 3.43 -13.00 6.30
N LEU A 50 4.62 -13.48 5.92
CA LEU A 50 5.01 -14.87 6.06
C LEU A 50 5.04 -15.32 7.53
N ILE A 51 5.57 -14.48 8.43
CA ILE A 51 5.58 -14.78 9.86
C ILE A 51 4.14 -14.98 10.36
N ILE A 52 3.24 -14.05 10.05
CA ILE A 52 1.87 -14.11 10.55
C ILE A 52 1.15 -15.34 10.00
N ILE A 53 1.20 -15.59 8.67
CA ILE A 53 0.48 -16.74 8.08
C ILE A 53 1.03 -18.08 8.53
N THR A 54 2.29 -18.18 8.97
CA THR A 54 2.86 -19.41 9.51
C THR A 54 2.58 -19.57 11.01
N LEU A 55 2.53 -18.48 11.77
CA LEU A 55 2.20 -18.52 13.19
C LEU A 55 0.75 -18.91 13.46
N PHE A 56 -0.19 -18.52 12.58
CA PHE A 56 -1.60 -18.84 12.78
C PHE A 56 -1.88 -20.35 12.85
N PRO A 57 -1.46 -21.20 11.89
CA PRO A 57 -1.63 -22.64 11.98
C PRO A 57 -0.94 -23.26 13.19
N LEU A 58 0.24 -22.76 13.55
CA LEU A 58 0.97 -23.22 14.73
C LEU A 58 0.24 -22.93 16.04
N ALA A 59 -0.38 -21.76 16.14
CA ALA A 59 -1.13 -21.34 17.32
C ALA A 59 -2.48 -22.06 17.47
N MET A 60 -3.14 -22.41 16.34
CA MET A 60 -4.46 -23.05 16.32
C MET A 60 -4.40 -24.56 16.43
N GLY A 61 -3.22 -25.16 16.24
CA GLY A 61 -3.07 -26.62 16.19
C GLY A 61 -3.51 -27.23 14.85
N THR A 62 -3.68 -28.55 14.84
CA THR A 62 -3.87 -29.34 13.61
C THR A 62 -5.35 -29.63 13.28
N GLU A 63 -6.32 -28.95 13.88
CA GLU A 63 -7.74 -29.19 13.59
C GLU A 63 -8.13 -28.62 12.21
N PRO A 64 -8.40 -29.48 11.20
CA PRO A 64 -8.58 -29.01 9.82
C PRO A 64 -9.77 -28.08 9.63
N LYS A 65 -10.86 -28.31 10.37
CA LYS A 65 -12.08 -27.49 10.29
C LYS A 65 -11.82 -26.06 10.77
N LEU A 66 -11.11 -25.90 11.87
CA LEU A 66 -10.76 -24.61 12.44
C LEU A 66 -9.81 -23.84 11.51
N LEU A 67 -8.81 -24.53 10.97
CA LEU A 67 -7.87 -23.95 10.01
C LEU A 67 -8.56 -23.43 8.75
N GLN A 68 -9.51 -24.20 8.18
CA GLN A 68 -10.26 -23.77 7.01
C GLN A 68 -11.16 -22.56 7.29
N GLN A 69 -11.83 -22.53 8.45
CA GLN A 69 -12.72 -21.43 8.83
C GLN A 69 -11.97 -20.12 9.05
N LEU A 70 -10.80 -20.19 9.70
CA LEU A 70 -10.04 -19.01 10.09
C LEU A 70 -8.93 -18.62 9.08
N GLY A 71 -8.65 -19.48 8.11
CA GLY A 71 -7.59 -19.24 7.12
C GLY A 71 -7.78 -17.96 6.31
N VAL A 72 -8.98 -17.70 5.82
CA VAL A 72 -9.29 -16.49 5.03
C VAL A 72 -9.14 -15.22 5.86
N PRO A 73 -9.77 -15.09 7.06
CA PRO A 73 -9.53 -13.95 7.95
C PRO A 73 -8.06 -13.79 8.35
N ALA A 74 -7.36 -14.89 8.66
CA ALA A 74 -5.95 -14.86 9.06
C ALA A 74 -5.06 -14.26 7.96
N VAL A 75 -5.24 -14.71 6.71
CA VAL A 75 -4.49 -14.17 5.56
C VAL A 75 -4.79 -12.70 5.33
N TRP A 76 -6.05 -12.27 5.47
CA TRP A 76 -6.43 -10.88 5.35
C TRP A 76 -5.84 -9.99 6.46
N ILE A 77 -5.84 -10.48 7.71
CA ILE A 77 -5.19 -9.77 8.83
C ILE A 77 -3.68 -9.67 8.57
N ALA A 78 -3.05 -10.75 8.11
CA ALA A 78 -1.63 -10.75 7.75
C ALA A 78 -1.33 -9.74 6.64
N ALA A 79 -2.15 -9.70 5.58
CA ALA A 79 -2.01 -8.76 4.47
C ALA A 79 -2.17 -7.31 4.95
N LEU A 80 -3.20 -7.03 5.74
CA LEU A 80 -3.49 -5.71 6.31
C LEU A 80 -2.31 -5.19 7.14
N LEU A 81 -1.83 -5.96 8.11
CA LEU A 81 -0.74 -5.57 8.99
C LEU A 81 0.57 -5.38 8.22
N SER A 82 0.87 -6.28 7.28
CA SER A 82 2.08 -6.20 6.47
C SER A 82 2.08 -4.97 5.56
N LEU A 83 0.95 -4.64 4.94
CA LEU A 83 0.83 -3.48 4.06
C LEU A 83 0.92 -2.15 4.81
N ILE A 84 0.35 -2.06 6.02
CA ILE A 84 0.47 -0.85 6.87
C ILE A 84 1.94 -0.59 7.20
N MET A 85 2.68 -1.63 7.62
CA MET A 85 4.09 -1.49 7.98
C MET A 85 4.94 -0.96 6.81
N GLY A 86 4.61 -1.32 5.58
CA GLY A 86 5.26 -0.79 4.38
C GLY A 86 4.99 0.70 4.13
N MET A 87 3.92 1.26 4.71
CA MET A 87 3.48 2.64 4.48
C MET A 87 3.97 3.67 5.50
N GLU A 88 4.42 3.24 6.68
CA GLU A 88 4.82 4.13 7.78
C GLU A 88 5.83 5.20 7.35
N ASN A 89 6.78 4.83 6.51
CA ASN A 89 7.85 5.71 6.07
C ASN A 89 7.76 6.08 4.58
N LEU A 90 6.57 5.99 3.96
CA LEU A 90 6.44 6.22 2.52
C LEU A 90 6.85 7.65 2.11
N PHE A 91 6.41 8.67 2.85
CA PHE A 91 6.63 10.08 2.50
C PHE A 91 7.77 10.74 3.29
N ARG A 92 8.18 10.18 4.42
CA ARG A 92 9.21 10.73 5.30
C ARG A 92 10.53 11.03 4.59
N PRO A 93 11.10 10.12 3.79
CA PRO A 93 12.34 10.40 3.07
C PRO A 93 12.23 11.56 2.08
N ALA A 94 11.05 11.79 1.48
CA ALA A 94 10.86 12.91 0.55
C ALA A 94 10.82 14.27 1.25
N LEU A 95 10.37 14.31 2.51
CA LEU A 95 10.45 15.50 3.35
C LEU A 95 11.90 15.75 3.79
N ASP A 96 12.55 14.75 4.38
CA ASP A 96 13.88 14.85 4.98
C ASP A 96 14.96 15.19 3.93
N ASN A 97 14.86 14.62 2.73
CA ASN A 97 15.80 14.87 1.62
C ASN A 97 15.46 16.13 0.81
N GLY A 98 14.42 16.89 1.18
CA GLY A 98 14.02 18.11 0.47
C GLY A 98 13.41 17.88 -0.92
N THR A 99 13.08 16.65 -1.29
CA THR A 99 12.42 16.32 -2.58
C THR A 99 11.06 17.03 -2.68
N LEU A 100 10.30 17.08 -1.57
CA LEU A 100 9.01 17.77 -1.54
C LEU A 100 9.16 19.27 -1.81
N ALA A 101 10.15 19.92 -1.18
CA ALA A 101 10.44 21.33 -1.40
C ALA A 101 10.81 21.61 -2.87
N GLN A 102 11.57 20.70 -3.50
CA GLN A 102 11.94 20.82 -4.91
C GLN A 102 10.71 20.70 -5.83
N LEU A 103 9.80 19.75 -5.55
CA LEU A 103 8.55 19.60 -6.31
C LEU A 103 7.66 20.85 -6.22
N VAL A 104 7.57 21.46 -5.03
CA VAL A 104 6.79 22.68 -4.82
C VAL A 104 7.43 23.86 -5.59
N VAL A 105 8.75 24.05 -5.50
CA VAL A 105 9.48 25.12 -6.20
C VAL A 105 9.41 24.96 -7.72
N ALA A 106 9.49 23.72 -8.22
CA ALA A 106 9.36 23.41 -9.65
C ALA A 106 7.92 23.47 -10.17
N ARG A 107 6.94 23.81 -9.33
CA ARG A 107 5.50 23.79 -9.66
C ARG A 107 5.05 22.45 -10.26
N ALA A 108 5.69 21.36 -9.86
CA ALA A 108 5.37 20.02 -10.33
C ALA A 108 4.00 19.57 -9.81
N SER A 109 3.35 18.69 -10.56
CA SER A 109 2.09 18.07 -10.12
C SER A 109 2.35 17.09 -8.96
N ILE A 110 2.16 17.56 -7.72
CA ILE A 110 2.29 16.70 -6.52
C ILE A 110 1.32 15.51 -6.57
N PRO A 111 0.04 15.66 -6.98
CA PRO A 111 -0.86 14.52 -7.12
C PRO A 111 -0.33 13.44 -8.06
N THR A 112 0.24 13.82 -9.22
CA THR A 112 0.82 12.86 -10.17
C THR A 112 2.01 12.12 -9.56
N TRP A 113 2.89 12.82 -8.85
CA TRP A 113 4.01 12.19 -8.16
C TRP A 113 3.52 11.20 -7.06
N VAL A 114 2.53 11.59 -6.28
CA VAL A 114 1.92 10.72 -5.25
C VAL A 114 1.32 9.48 -5.90
N LEU A 115 0.56 9.63 -6.99
CA LEU A 115 -0.07 8.52 -7.71
C LEU A 115 0.98 7.51 -8.19
N VAL A 116 2.04 7.98 -8.86
CA VAL A 116 3.13 7.11 -9.33
C VAL A 116 3.77 6.36 -8.16
N ARG A 117 4.06 7.06 -7.06
CA ARG A 117 4.66 6.49 -5.87
C ARG A 117 3.77 5.41 -5.23
N LEU A 118 2.46 5.64 -5.17
CA LEU A 118 1.49 4.65 -4.66
C LEU A 118 1.42 3.42 -5.57
N ILE A 119 1.37 3.59 -6.90
CA ILE A 119 1.32 2.48 -7.84
C ILE A 119 2.60 1.63 -7.76
N VAL A 120 3.77 2.25 -7.76
CA VAL A 120 5.05 1.54 -7.62
C VAL A 120 5.11 0.78 -6.29
N HIS A 121 4.63 1.40 -5.21
CA HIS A 121 4.58 0.75 -3.90
C HIS A 121 3.59 -0.41 -3.90
N TRP A 122 2.43 -0.25 -4.50
CA TRP A 122 1.42 -1.32 -4.62
C TRP A 122 1.97 -2.52 -5.39
N LEU A 123 2.59 -2.32 -6.54
CA LEU A 123 3.18 -3.40 -7.33
C LEU A 123 4.27 -4.18 -6.57
N THR A 124 5.09 -3.47 -5.80
CA THR A 124 6.22 -4.09 -5.09
C THR A 124 5.84 -4.76 -3.77
N SER A 125 4.79 -4.30 -3.08
CA SER A 125 4.36 -4.85 -1.79
C SER A 125 3.09 -5.68 -1.92
N ALA A 126 1.97 -5.10 -2.35
CA ALA A 126 0.70 -5.79 -2.42
C ALA A 126 0.67 -6.87 -3.51
N GLY A 127 1.33 -6.63 -4.65
CA GLY A 127 1.47 -7.63 -5.71
C GLY A 127 2.16 -8.91 -5.21
N MET A 128 3.23 -8.76 -4.42
CA MET A 128 3.93 -9.91 -3.83
C MET A 128 3.11 -10.57 -2.72
N VAL A 129 2.43 -9.79 -1.87
CA VAL A 129 1.51 -10.35 -0.85
C VAL A 129 0.39 -11.15 -1.52
N CYS A 130 -0.14 -10.68 -2.64
CA CYS A 130 -1.15 -11.40 -3.41
C CYS A 130 -0.63 -12.75 -3.94
N LEU A 131 0.60 -12.80 -4.43
CA LEU A 131 1.24 -14.06 -4.85
C LEU A 131 1.47 -15.00 -3.67
N LEU A 132 1.94 -14.47 -2.54
CA LEU A 132 2.16 -15.27 -1.33
C LEU A 132 0.85 -15.76 -0.69
N ALA A 133 -0.28 -15.10 -0.95
CA ALA A 133 -1.60 -15.56 -0.48
C ALA A 133 -1.97 -16.96 -1.01
N PHE A 134 -1.42 -17.38 -2.15
CA PHE A 134 -1.56 -18.76 -2.63
C PHE A 134 -0.94 -19.80 -1.68
N LEU A 135 0.05 -19.41 -0.86
CA LEU A 135 0.61 -20.30 0.18
C LEU A 135 -0.41 -20.62 1.28
N ALA A 136 -1.46 -19.81 1.41
CA ALA A 136 -2.55 -20.11 2.35
C ALA A 136 -3.28 -21.41 1.99
N MET A 137 -3.31 -21.81 0.71
CA MET A 137 -3.95 -23.03 0.27
C MET A 137 -3.40 -24.27 1.01
N PRO A 138 -2.10 -24.60 0.96
CA PRO A 138 -1.57 -25.75 1.69
C PRO A 138 -1.51 -25.54 3.21
N LEU A 139 -1.30 -24.33 3.69
CA LEU A 139 -1.18 -24.03 5.11
C LEU A 139 -2.49 -24.15 5.88
N PHE A 140 -3.59 -23.72 5.26
CA PHE A 140 -4.91 -23.72 5.89
C PHE A 140 -5.86 -24.78 5.29
N GLY A 141 -5.41 -25.61 4.35
CA GLY A 141 -6.23 -26.61 3.69
C GLY A 141 -7.40 -26.03 2.89
N LEU A 142 -7.22 -24.82 2.31
CA LEU A 142 -8.26 -24.14 1.55
C LEU A 142 -8.50 -24.84 0.21
N LEU A 143 -9.77 -24.95 -0.21
CA LEU A 143 -10.12 -25.39 -1.55
C LEU A 143 -9.58 -24.41 -2.61
N SER A 144 -9.26 -24.93 -3.79
CA SER A 144 -8.69 -24.11 -4.90
C SER A 144 -9.56 -22.90 -5.23
N GLN A 145 -10.88 -23.04 -5.23
CA GLN A 145 -11.81 -21.94 -5.48
C GLN A 145 -11.70 -20.83 -4.41
N ALA A 146 -11.62 -21.21 -3.14
CA ALA A 146 -11.45 -20.25 -2.04
C ALA A 146 -10.09 -19.56 -2.10
N ALA A 147 -9.02 -20.25 -2.48
CA ALA A 147 -7.69 -19.67 -2.64
C ALA A 147 -7.62 -18.67 -3.80
N ILE A 148 -8.26 -18.95 -4.93
CA ILE A 148 -8.35 -18.03 -6.07
C ILE A 148 -9.18 -16.80 -5.67
N ALA A 149 -10.35 -17.01 -5.04
CA ALA A 149 -11.19 -15.92 -4.56
C ALA A 149 -10.48 -15.04 -3.53
N LEU A 150 -9.69 -15.65 -2.63
CA LEU A 150 -8.86 -14.94 -1.66
C LEU A 150 -7.81 -14.06 -2.33
N SER A 151 -7.04 -14.61 -3.27
CA SER A 151 -6.03 -13.85 -4.01
C SER A 151 -6.65 -12.72 -4.84
N ALA A 152 -7.79 -12.97 -5.51
CA ALA A 152 -8.54 -11.96 -6.23
C ALA A 152 -9.06 -10.85 -5.30
N SER A 153 -9.57 -11.21 -4.12
CA SER A 153 -10.07 -10.24 -3.14
C SER A 153 -8.93 -9.37 -2.58
N ILE A 154 -7.74 -9.93 -2.34
CA ILE A 154 -6.55 -9.17 -1.92
C ILE A 154 -6.09 -8.24 -3.04
N LEU A 155 -6.05 -8.71 -4.28
CA LEU A 155 -5.64 -7.87 -5.43
C LEU A 155 -6.56 -6.66 -5.58
N VAL A 156 -7.87 -6.87 -5.46
CA VAL A 156 -8.88 -5.83 -5.61
C VAL A 156 -8.98 -4.93 -4.37
N GLY A 157 -8.85 -5.47 -3.17
CA GLY A 157 -9.00 -4.72 -1.91
C GLY A 157 -7.72 -4.02 -1.44
N SER A 158 -6.53 -4.51 -1.82
CA SER A 158 -5.26 -3.94 -1.36
C SER A 158 -5.03 -2.48 -1.78
N PRO A 159 -5.49 -1.96 -2.94
CA PRO A 159 -5.36 -0.54 -3.23
C PRO A 159 -6.06 0.37 -2.21
N ILE A 160 -7.24 -0.04 -1.69
CA ILE A 160 -7.92 0.73 -0.63
C ILE A 160 -7.06 0.76 0.63
N LEU A 161 -6.54 -0.40 1.06
CA LEU A 161 -5.70 -0.51 2.25
C LEU A 161 -4.48 0.41 2.15
N LEU A 162 -3.80 0.39 0.99
CA LEU A 162 -2.64 1.24 0.73
C LEU A 162 -3.01 2.72 0.72
N CYS A 163 -4.11 3.09 0.08
CA CYS A 163 -4.58 4.47 0.02
C CYS A 163 -4.91 5.01 1.42
N LEU A 164 -5.62 4.26 2.26
CA LEU A 164 -5.96 4.66 3.62
C LEU A 164 -4.70 4.80 4.49
N SER A 165 -3.77 3.84 4.41
CA SER A 165 -2.49 3.92 5.14
C SER A 165 -1.62 5.07 4.64
N ALA A 166 -1.63 5.38 3.33
CA ALA A 166 -0.89 6.49 2.75
C ALA A 166 -1.44 7.84 3.22
N ILE A 167 -2.77 7.99 3.33
CA ILE A 167 -3.40 9.18 3.92
C ILE A 167 -2.95 9.32 5.37
N ALA A 168 -3.05 8.27 6.19
CA ALA A 168 -2.60 8.29 7.57
C ALA A 168 -1.12 8.67 7.69
N SER A 169 -0.24 8.09 6.84
CA SER A 169 1.18 8.41 6.79
C SER A 169 1.44 9.89 6.44
N SER A 170 0.67 10.46 5.51
CA SER A 170 0.82 11.87 5.13
C SER A 170 0.38 12.84 6.22
N LEU A 171 -0.68 12.51 6.97
CA LEU A 171 -1.20 13.32 8.07
C LEU A 171 -0.27 13.32 9.29
N THR A 172 0.43 12.21 9.52
CA THR A 172 1.33 12.07 10.67
C THR A 172 2.77 12.52 10.39
N LEU A 173 3.04 13.01 9.18
CA LEU A 173 4.38 13.34 8.71
C LEU A 173 5.09 14.42 9.54
N SER A 174 4.35 15.42 10.02
CA SER A 174 4.86 16.53 10.85
C SER A 174 5.11 16.12 12.30
N LEU A 175 4.65 14.94 12.72
CA LEU A 175 4.74 14.49 14.12
C LEU A 175 6.05 13.73 14.37
N LYS A 176 6.68 13.96 15.53
CA LYS A 176 7.95 13.29 15.91
C LYS A 176 7.85 11.75 15.90
N ASN A 177 6.69 11.20 16.32
CA ASN A 177 6.43 9.75 16.39
C ASN A 177 5.33 9.34 15.41
N GLY A 178 5.27 9.99 14.25
CA GLY A 178 4.21 9.78 13.26
C GLY A 178 4.05 8.32 12.82
N ALA A 179 5.15 7.57 12.71
CA ALA A 179 5.13 6.17 12.30
C ALA A 179 4.22 5.29 13.18
N VAL A 180 4.22 5.50 14.50
CA VAL A 180 3.38 4.75 15.44
C VAL A 180 1.90 5.10 15.30
N LEU A 181 1.58 6.32 14.86
CA LEU A 181 0.20 6.78 14.66
C LEU A 181 -0.41 6.26 13.36
N VAL A 182 0.39 5.91 12.37
CA VAL A 182 -0.12 5.38 11.09
C VAL A 182 -0.99 4.15 11.29
N PRO A 183 -0.55 3.07 11.96
CA PRO A 183 -1.40 1.92 12.25
C PRO A 183 -2.64 2.30 13.07
N LEU A 184 -2.47 3.13 14.09
CA LEU A 184 -3.56 3.52 14.99
C LEU A 184 -4.73 4.21 14.26
N ILE A 185 -4.41 5.03 13.25
CA ILE A 185 -5.41 5.74 12.44
C ILE A 185 -5.95 4.83 11.33
N SER A 186 -5.06 4.09 10.64
CA SER A 186 -5.46 3.33 9.46
C SER A 186 -6.20 2.04 9.79
N LEU A 187 -5.88 1.34 10.88
CA LEU A 187 -6.53 0.07 11.25
C LEU A 187 -8.07 0.18 11.34
N PRO A 188 -8.65 1.13 12.12
CA PRO A 188 -10.10 1.24 12.18
C PRO A 188 -10.75 1.53 10.82
N MET A 189 -10.09 2.34 9.97
CA MET A 189 -10.60 2.68 8.64
C MET A 189 -10.55 1.50 7.66
N GLN A 190 -9.68 0.53 7.90
CA GLN A 190 -9.50 -0.65 7.05
C GLN A 190 -10.41 -1.82 7.43
N LEU A 191 -11.01 -1.83 8.64
CA LEU A 191 -11.91 -2.90 9.08
C LEU A 191 -13.08 -3.16 8.12
N PRO A 192 -13.78 -2.16 7.57
CA PRO A 192 -14.84 -2.40 6.58
C PRO A 192 -14.35 -3.17 5.36
N VAL A 193 -13.14 -2.83 4.85
CA VAL A 193 -12.54 -3.52 3.70
C VAL A 193 -12.30 -4.99 4.02
N LEU A 194 -11.77 -5.28 5.20
CA LEU A 194 -11.55 -6.65 5.68
C LEU A 194 -12.86 -7.44 5.76
N ILE A 195 -13.92 -6.84 6.31
CA ILE A 195 -15.24 -7.49 6.44
C ILE A 195 -15.82 -7.84 5.06
N PHE A 196 -15.82 -6.88 4.13
CA PHE A 196 -16.34 -7.12 2.77
C PHE A 196 -15.48 -8.14 2.02
N ALA A 197 -14.18 -8.07 2.13
CA ALA A 197 -13.28 -8.96 1.43
C ALA A 197 -13.37 -10.41 1.92
N THR A 198 -13.38 -10.63 3.24
CA THR A 198 -13.57 -11.97 3.83
C THR A 198 -14.98 -12.50 3.54
N GLY A 199 -15.98 -11.63 3.54
CA GLY A 199 -17.36 -11.97 3.16
C GLY A 199 -17.46 -12.42 1.70
N ALA A 200 -16.78 -11.75 0.77
CA ALA A 200 -16.76 -12.17 -0.63
C ALA A 200 -16.19 -13.59 -0.80
N VAL A 201 -15.05 -13.88 -0.15
CA VAL A 201 -14.43 -15.21 -0.20
C VAL A 201 -15.30 -16.26 0.45
N GLY A 202 -15.97 -15.92 1.57
CA GLY A 202 -16.92 -16.81 2.25
C GLY A 202 -18.09 -17.20 1.36
N GLN A 203 -18.64 -16.26 0.56
CA GLN A 203 -19.69 -16.56 -0.43
C GLN A 203 -19.22 -17.60 -1.46
N PHE A 204 -18.03 -17.42 -2.04
CA PHE A 204 -17.47 -18.38 -2.99
C PHE A 204 -17.20 -19.75 -2.36
N ALA A 205 -16.75 -19.79 -1.10
CA ALA A 205 -16.53 -21.04 -0.38
C ALA A 205 -17.82 -21.82 -0.14
N MET A 206 -18.96 -21.12 -0.05
CA MET A 206 -20.30 -21.71 0.07
C MET A 206 -20.95 -22.04 -1.29
N GLY A 207 -20.26 -21.84 -2.42
CA GLY A 207 -20.82 -21.98 -3.76
C GLY A 207 -21.81 -20.87 -4.15
N LEU A 208 -21.83 -19.76 -3.42
CA LEU A 208 -22.68 -18.61 -3.67
C LEU A 208 -21.96 -17.56 -4.53
N ASN A 209 -22.74 -16.58 -5.03
CA ASN A 209 -22.21 -15.52 -5.87
C ASN A 209 -21.55 -14.39 -5.05
N GLY A 210 -20.23 -14.41 -4.92
CA GLY A 210 -19.44 -13.36 -4.26
C GLY A 210 -19.06 -12.17 -5.15
N TYR A 211 -19.36 -12.20 -6.46
CA TYR A 211 -18.98 -11.14 -7.40
C TYR A 211 -19.53 -9.75 -7.05
N PRO A 212 -20.77 -9.56 -6.56
CA PRO A 212 -21.25 -8.23 -6.17
C PRO A 212 -20.39 -7.57 -5.10
N ILE A 213 -19.90 -8.34 -4.13
CA ILE A 213 -19.04 -7.81 -3.06
C ILE A 213 -17.65 -7.46 -3.61
N LEU A 214 -17.09 -8.29 -4.50
CA LEU A 214 -15.84 -7.96 -5.18
C LEU A 214 -15.98 -6.72 -6.07
N ALA A 215 -17.11 -6.56 -6.75
CA ALA A 215 -17.38 -5.37 -7.55
C ALA A 215 -17.47 -4.10 -6.68
N LEU A 216 -18.07 -4.19 -5.48
CA LEU A 216 -18.09 -3.10 -4.50
C LEU A 216 -16.68 -2.74 -4.04
N LEU A 217 -15.84 -3.72 -3.73
CA LEU A 217 -14.43 -3.51 -3.38
C LEU A 217 -13.65 -2.88 -4.53
N LEU A 218 -13.89 -3.31 -5.77
CA LEU A 218 -13.25 -2.75 -6.95
C LEU A 218 -13.65 -1.28 -7.15
N ALA A 219 -14.93 -0.97 -7.03
CA ALA A 219 -15.42 0.41 -7.11
C ALA A 219 -14.79 1.29 -6.02
N GLY A 220 -14.72 0.80 -4.78
CA GLY A 220 -14.03 1.46 -3.68
C GLY A 220 -12.54 1.67 -3.94
N SER A 221 -11.85 0.68 -4.54
CA SER A 221 -10.44 0.78 -4.91
C SER A 221 -10.19 1.85 -5.97
N ILE A 222 -11.02 1.88 -7.01
CA ILE A 222 -10.93 2.90 -8.06
C ILE A 222 -11.14 4.30 -7.45
N LEU A 223 -12.18 4.46 -6.63
CA LEU A 223 -12.46 5.72 -5.96
C LEU A 223 -11.29 6.14 -5.05
N ALA A 224 -10.75 5.23 -4.25
CA ALA A 224 -9.63 5.50 -3.37
C ALA A 224 -8.39 5.94 -4.16
N VAL A 225 -8.04 5.24 -5.24
CA VAL A 225 -6.86 5.58 -6.08
C VAL A 225 -7.01 6.96 -6.74
N ILE A 226 -8.23 7.36 -7.13
CA ILE A 226 -8.49 8.68 -7.73
C ILE A 226 -8.41 9.79 -6.67
N VAL A 227 -9.02 9.61 -5.51
CA VAL A 227 -9.16 10.65 -4.49
C VAL A 227 -7.87 10.85 -3.67
N THR A 228 -7.21 9.75 -3.31
CA THR A 228 -6.05 9.76 -2.39
C THR A 228 -4.91 10.69 -2.82
N PRO A 229 -4.48 10.76 -4.10
CA PRO A 229 -3.40 11.66 -4.51
C PRO A 229 -3.67 13.13 -4.23
N PHE A 230 -4.93 13.57 -4.34
CA PHE A 230 -5.33 14.95 -4.06
C PHE A 230 -5.32 15.23 -2.55
N VAL A 231 -5.86 14.32 -1.74
CA VAL A 231 -5.86 14.43 -0.27
C VAL A 231 -4.43 14.49 0.25
N ILE A 232 -3.57 13.59 -0.22
CA ILE A 232 -2.16 13.54 0.20
C ILE A 232 -1.43 14.80 -0.27
N ALA A 233 -1.64 15.26 -1.51
CA ALA A 233 -1.02 16.48 -2.00
C ALA A 233 -1.38 17.70 -1.16
N PHE A 234 -2.62 17.80 -0.68
CA PHE A 234 -3.06 18.84 0.24
C PHE A 234 -2.37 18.72 1.59
N SER A 235 -2.34 17.51 2.19
CA SER A 235 -1.66 17.23 3.46
C SER A 235 -0.16 17.55 3.40
N LEU A 236 0.53 17.15 2.32
CA LEU A 236 1.97 17.42 2.15
C LEU A 236 2.29 18.91 2.01
N LYS A 237 1.41 19.69 1.36
CA LYS A 237 1.57 21.16 1.31
C LYS A 237 1.46 21.79 2.69
N LEU A 238 0.51 21.35 3.52
CA LEU A 238 0.38 21.82 4.89
C LEU A 238 1.60 21.46 5.74
N ALA A 239 2.08 20.21 5.64
CA ALA A 239 3.26 19.75 6.37
C ALA A 239 4.55 20.50 5.97
N TRP A 240 4.61 21.06 4.75
CA TRP A 240 5.75 21.88 4.32
C TRP A 240 5.70 23.31 4.84
N LEU A 241 4.51 23.82 5.15
CA LEU A 241 4.30 25.20 5.68
C LEU A 241 4.45 25.27 7.20
N SER A 242 4.34 24.13 7.91
CA SER A 242 4.52 24.04 9.38
C SER A 242 5.98 23.86 9.77
#